data_03787058779ee68a6b8720421db99e7d
#
_entry.id   03787058779ee68a6b8720421db99e7d
#
_cell.length_a   1.000
_cell.length_b   1.000
_cell.length_c   1.000
_cell.angle_alpha   90.00
_cell.angle_beta   90.00
_cell.angle_gamma   90.00
#
_symmetry.space_group_name_H-M   'P 1'
#
loop_
_entity.id
_entity.type
_entity.pdbx_description
1 polymer ?
#
loop_
_entity_poly.entity_id
_entity_poly.type
_entity_poly.pdbx_seq_one_letter_code
_entity_poly.pdbx_strand_id
1 'polypeptide(L)'
;VRGEINKEIINSFINAAKNDVYFKYGSHSHGWGITAIVWKREKPKVIYYKSVEPIYEDDTFIQIIDLLKGDKISGIIHARKAGKDFLIGLRHNHPYHIKTQTHDLYFAHNGSINRKAFQNPSYPSTDSYLFFLEIVNKLDKQDIRNAYRDVLNVLKDYATSLNSALLSYNDYEGDKVLVAYYYNRARMREMEEYYKLYQYENYIFSSTVNYYLGKKGEELEFNTIYEIN
;
A
#
# COMPACT_ATOMS: atom_id res chain seq x y z
N VAL A 1 5.96 3.96 -13.20
CA VAL A 1 7.37 4.03 -13.61
C VAL A 1 7.47 3.69 -15.09
N ARG A 2 8.31 4.36 -15.86
CA ARG A 2 8.61 4.00 -17.25
C ARG A 2 9.88 3.16 -17.30
N GLY A 3 9.85 2.06 -18.06
CA GLY A 3 11.00 1.19 -18.32
C GLY A 3 11.25 0.13 -17.26
N GLU A 4 12.27 0.30 -16.45
CA GLU A 4 12.68 -0.65 -15.41
C GLU A 4 12.46 -0.11 -14.00
N ILE A 5 12.30 -1.01 -13.06
CA ILE A 5 12.20 -0.69 -11.63
C ILE A 5 13.56 -0.18 -11.11
N ASN A 6 13.55 0.90 -10.33
CA ASN A 6 14.75 1.43 -9.68
C ASN A 6 15.24 0.46 -8.58
N LYS A 7 16.38 -0.21 -8.87
CA LYS A 7 16.96 -1.23 -7.98
C LYS A 7 17.42 -0.66 -6.63
N GLU A 8 17.83 0.60 -6.57
CA GLU A 8 18.25 1.25 -5.33
C GLU A 8 17.05 1.41 -4.37
N ILE A 9 15.89 1.80 -4.91
CA ILE A 9 14.64 1.89 -4.13
C ILE A 9 14.20 0.52 -3.64
N ILE A 10 14.28 -0.51 -4.51
CA ILE A 10 13.93 -1.89 -4.12
C ILE A 10 14.85 -2.42 -3.02
N ASN A 11 16.15 -2.19 -3.12
CA ASN A 11 17.09 -2.59 -2.07
C ASN A 11 16.83 -1.84 -0.76
N SER A 12 16.51 -0.55 -0.83
CA SER A 12 16.14 0.26 0.34
C SER A 12 14.85 -0.26 0.99
N PHE A 13 13.87 -0.71 0.20
CA PHE A 13 12.65 -1.32 0.70
C PHE A 13 12.90 -2.66 1.41
N ILE A 14 13.76 -3.54 0.84
CA ILE A 14 14.16 -4.80 1.49
C ILE A 14 14.85 -4.52 2.83
N ASN A 15 15.76 -3.56 2.88
CA ASN A 15 16.45 -3.18 4.10
C ASN A 15 15.48 -2.60 5.15
N ALA A 16 14.53 -1.78 4.72
CA ALA A 16 13.48 -1.24 5.58
C ALA A 16 12.58 -2.34 6.16
N ALA A 17 12.24 -3.33 5.36
CA ALA A 17 11.45 -4.48 5.82
C ALA A 17 12.22 -5.36 6.82
N LYS A 18 13.54 -5.52 6.63
CA LYS A 18 14.42 -6.29 7.51
C LYS A 18 14.68 -5.58 8.83
N ASN A 19 14.88 -4.27 8.80
CA ASN A 19 15.15 -3.46 9.98
C ASN A 19 14.54 -2.06 9.83
N ASP A 20 13.35 -1.87 10.41
CA ASP A 20 12.70 -0.58 10.44
C ASP A 20 13.25 0.28 11.57
N VAL A 21 14.00 1.34 11.23
CA VAL A 21 14.70 2.20 12.19
C VAL A 21 13.76 3.11 12.99
N TYR A 22 12.52 3.30 12.52
CA TYR A 22 11.51 4.12 13.18
C TYR A 22 10.44 3.30 13.89
N PHE A 23 10.48 1.97 13.75
CA PHE A 23 9.51 1.07 14.36
C PHE A 23 10.17 0.20 15.43
N LYS A 24 9.74 0.34 16.67
CA LYS A 24 10.38 -0.33 17.83
C LYS A 24 10.44 -1.87 17.76
N TYR A 25 9.63 -2.51 16.92
CA TYR A 25 9.64 -3.96 16.71
C TYR A 25 10.54 -4.42 15.55
N GLY A 26 11.22 -3.49 14.90
CA GLY A 26 12.37 -3.67 14.03
C GLY A 26 12.11 -4.30 12.67
N SER A 27 11.30 -5.35 12.52
CA SER A 27 11.15 -6.04 11.23
C SER A 27 9.71 -6.26 10.81
N HIS A 28 9.48 -6.26 9.48
CA HIS A 28 8.21 -6.60 8.84
C HIS A 28 8.27 -8.05 8.35
N SER A 29 8.26 -9.01 9.30
CA SER A 29 8.54 -10.44 9.09
C SER A 29 7.31 -11.32 8.88
N HIS A 30 6.09 -10.75 8.79
CA HIS A 30 4.86 -11.53 8.73
C HIS A 30 4.30 -11.66 7.30
N GLY A 31 5.22 -11.72 6.33
CA GLY A 31 4.92 -11.86 4.93
C GLY A 31 4.92 -10.56 4.14
N TRP A 32 4.68 -10.68 2.86
CA TRP A 32 4.66 -9.57 1.90
C TRP A 32 3.71 -9.84 0.75
N GLY A 33 3.51 -8.85 -0.07
CA GLY A 33 2.84 -9.03 -1.34
C GLY A 33 3.05 -7.87 -2.28
N ILE A 34 2.78 -8.14 -3.54
CA ILE A 34 2.90 -7.20 -4.66
C ILE A 34 1.71 -7.30 -5.58
N THR A 35 1.29 -6.18 -6.10
CA THR A 35 0.48 -6.09 -7.31
C THR A 35 1.10 -5.10 -8.27
N ALA A 36 1.11 -5.42 -9.55
CA ALA A 36 1.58 -4.52 -10.59
C ALA A 36 0.82 -4.72 -11.90
N ILE A 37 0.50 -3.61 -12.57
CA ILE A 37 0.07 -3.58 -13.95
C ILE A 37 1.28 -3.20 -14.80
N VAL A 38 1.71 -4.10 -15.67
CA VAL A 38 2.87 -3.92 -16.55
C VAL A 38 2.37 -3.79 -17.98
N TRP A 39 2.55 -2.63 -18.58
CA TRP A 39 2.21 -2.36 -19.97
C TRP A 39 3.40 -2.63 -20.89
N LYS A 40 3.16 -3.36 -21.96
CA LYS A 40 4.13 -3.56 -23.03
C LYS A 40 3.42 -3.55 -24.37
N ARG A 41 3.77 -2.58 -25.24
CA ARG A 41 3.12 -2.37 -26.55
C ARG A 41 1.58 -2.29 -26.38
N GLU A 42 1.13 -1.43 -25.48
CA GLU A 42 -0.30 -1.19 -25.16
C GLU A 42 -1.07 -2.42 -24.59
N LYS A 43 -0.37 -3.51 -24.28
CA LYS A 43 -0.96 -4.71 -23.69
C LYS A 43 -0.64 -4.78 -22.20
N PRO A 44 -1.65 -4.76 -21.31
CA PRO A 44 -1.43 -4.88 -19.88
C PRO A 44 -1.20 -6.34 -19.48
N LYS A 45 -0.38 -6.51 -18.45
CA LYS A 45 -0.22 -7.75 -17.70
C LYS A 45 -0.38 -7.45 -16.22
N VAL A 46 -1.10 -8.29 -15.49
CA VAL A 46 -1.22 -8.23 -14.03
C VAL A 46 -0.22 -9.18 -13.42
N ILE A 47 0.55 -8.70 -12.45
CA ILE A 47 1.32 -9.51 -11.52
C ILE A 47 0.67 -9.31 -10.16
N TYR A 48 0.26 -10.42 -9.52
CA TYR A 48 -0.30 -10.40 -8.17
C TYR A 48 0.24 -11.59 -7.39
N TYR A 49 0.97 -11.31 -6.33
CA TYR A 49 1.63 -12.34 -5.52
C TYR A 49 1.61 -11.97 -4.05
N LYS A 50 1.49 -12.98 -3.19
CA LYS A 50 1.62 -12.85 -1.73
C LYS A 50 2.38 -14.05 -1.17
N SER A 51 3.20 -13.79 -0.16
CA SER A 51 3.96 -14.80 0.60
C SER A 51 3.80 -14.56 2.10
N VAL A 52 3.89 -15.63 2.90
CA VAL A 52 4.00 -15.54 4.36
C VAL A 52 5.44 -15.41 4.83
N GLU A 53 6.40 -15.68 3.95
CA GLU A 53 7.82 -15.52 4.23
C GLU A 53 8.19 -14.03 4.32
N PRO A 54 9.16 -13.66 5.15
CA PRO A 54 9.71 -12.31 5.13
C PRO A 54 10.28 -11.97 3.75
N ILE A 55 10.00 -10.78 3.21
CA ILE A 55 10.46 -10.39 1.86
C ILE A 55 11.98 -10.45 1.69
N TYR A 56 12.73 -10.25 2.76
CA TYR A 56 14.20 -10.28 2.78
C TYR A 56 14.80 -11.71 2.87
N GLU A 57 13.95 -12.74 2.95
CA GLU A 57 14.30 -14.18 2.97
C GLU A 57 13.69 -14.92 1.77
N ASP A 58 12.74 -14.32 1.05
CA ASP A 58 12.00 -14.94 -0.05
C ASP A 58 12.67 -14.65 -1.40
N ASP A 59 13.41 -15.61 -1.92
CA ASP A 59 14.09 -15.50 -3.23
C ASP A 59 13.13 -15.26 -4.40
N THR A 60 11.82 -15.59 -4.24
CA THR A 60 10.78 -15.36 -5.24
C THR A 60 10.61 -13.88 -5.51
N PHE A 61 10.89 -13.01 -4.53
CA PHE A 61 10.78 -11.56 -4.69
C PHE A 61 11.64 -11.06 -5.86
N ILE A 62 12.91 -11.47 -5.92
CA ILE A 62 13.81 -11.02 -7.00
C ILE A 62 13.33 -11.52 -8.36
N GLN A 63 12.81 -12.74 -8.44
CA GLN A 63 12.25 -13.29 -9.69
C GLN A 63 11.04 -12.47 -10.15
N ILE A 64 10.17 -12.04 -9.23
CA ILE A 64 9.01 -11.19 -9.54
C ILE A 64 9.47 -9.80 -10.01
N ILE A 65 10.46 -9.19 -9.36
CA ILE A 65 11.01 -7.88 -9.78
C ILE A 65 11.57 -7.96 -11.21
N ASP A 66 12.20 -9.07 -11.59
CA ASP A 66 12.70 -9.27 -12.96
C ASP A 66 11.60 -9.38 -14.02
N LEU A 67 10.38 -9.72 -13.63
CA LEU A 67 9.20 -9.69 -14.52
C LEU A 67 8.64 -8.27 -14.73
N LEU A 68 8.99 -7.31 -13.88
CA LEU A 68 8.52 -5.93 -13.94
C LEU A 68 9.31 -5.13 -14.99
N LYS A 69 9.14 -5.49 -16.27
CA LYS A 69 9.79 -4.84 -17.42
C LYS A 69 8.73 -4.49 -18.46
N GLY A 70 8.55 -3.20 -18.71
CA GLY A 70 7.53 -2.70 -19.65
C GLY A 70 7.67 -1.22 -19.96
N ASP A 71 6.78 -0.72 -20.81
CA ASP A 71 6.76 0.70 -21.21
C ASP A 71 6.22 1.58 -20.06
N LYS A 72 5.29 1.03 -19.25
CA LYS A 72 4.78 1.62 -18.02
C LYS A 72 4.55 0.50 -16.98
N ILE A 73 4.82 0.81 -15.71
CA ILE A 73 4.60 -0.09 -14.57
C ILE A 73 3.95 0.72 -13.46
N SER A 74 2.79 0.27 -13.01
CA SER A 74 2.07 0.83 -11.85
C SER A 74 1.84 -0.29 -10.84
N GLY A 75 2.20 -0.08 -9.57
CA GLY A 75 2.08 -1.16 -8.61
C GLY A 75 2.18 -0.74 -7.15
N ILE A 76 1.91 -1.70 -6.28
CA ILE A 76 2.01 -1.60 -4.82
C ILE A 76 2.82 -2.79 -4.32
N ILE A 77 3.83 -2.52 -3.50
CA ILE A 77 4.57 -3.54 -2.74
C ILE A 77 4.37 -3.26 -1.26
N HIS A 78 4.09 -4.29 -0.47
CA HIS A 78 3.86 -4.14 0.96
C HIS A 78 4.52 -5.29 1.73
N ALA A 79 5.44 -4.96 2.64
CA ALA A 79 5.97 -5.88 3.65
C ALA A 79 5.20 -5.69 4.96
N ARG A 80 4.86 -6.79 5.64
CA ARG A 80 3.86 -6.77 6.71
C ARG A 80 4.43 -7.12 8.07
N LYS A 81 3.98 -6.36 9.09
CA LYS A 81 4.02 -6.73 10.50
C LYS A 81 2.60 -6.79 11.04
N ALA A 82 2.12 -7.97 11.41
CA ALA A 82 0.82 -8.13 12.03
C ALA A 82 0.86 -7.65 13.49
N GLY A 83 -0.16 -6.93 13.91
CA GLY A 83 -0.28 -6.49 15.30
C GLY A 83 -0.68 -7.60 16.28
N LYS A 84 -1.16 -8.74 15.77
CA LYS A 84 -1.58 -9.92 16.56
C LYS A 84 -1.27 -11.18 15.76
N ASP A 85 -0.86 -12.25 16.46
CA ASP A 85 -0.39 -13.50 15.84
C ASP A 85 -1.48 -14.21 15.02
N PHE A 86 -2.74 -14.18 15.44
CA PHE A 86 -3.84 -14.77 14.68
C PHE A 86 -4.16 -14.05 13.36
N LEU A 87 -3.53 -12.90 13.11
CA LEU A 87 -3.60 -12.17 11.84
C LEU A 87 -2.42 -12.47 10.92
N ILE A 88 -1.51 -13.38 11.27
CA ILE A 88 -0.43 -13.85 10.39
C ILE A 88 -1.01 -14.84 9.39
N GLY A 89 -0.71 -14.66 8.11
CA GLY A 89 -1.11 -15.57 7.04
C GLY A 89 -1.52 -14.86 5.75
N LEU A 90 -1.53 -15.61 4.64
CA LEU A 90 -1.80 -15.11 3.28
C LEU A 90 -3.11 -14.34 3.16
N ARG A 91 -4.15 -14.78 3.90
CA ARG A 91 -5.46 -14.14 3.88
C ARG A 91 -5.42 -12.68 4.32
N HIS A 92 -4.46 -12.33 5.16
CA HIS A 92 -4.32 -11.02 5.79
C HIS A 92 -3.19 -10.18 5.20
N ASN A 93 -2.40 -10.75 4.28
CA ASN A 93 -1.32 -10.02 3.62
C ASN A 93 -1.87 -9.08 2.55
N HIS A 94 -1.29 -7.89 2.50
CA HIS A 94 -1.55 -6.90 1.46
C HIS A 94 -0.71 -7.19 0.20
N PRO A 95 -1.13 -6.65 -0.98
CA PRO A 95 -2.39 -5.96 -1.22
C PRO A 95 -3.60 -6.90 -1.16
N TYR A 96 -4.75 -6.39 -0.73
CA TYR A 96 -6.05 -7.06 -0.95
C TYR A 96 -6.50 -6.84 -2.37
N HIS A 97 -7.31 -7.76 -2.91
CA HIS A 97 -7.92 -7.65 -4.24
C HIS A 97 -9.43 -7.82 -4.17
N ILE A 98 -10.15 -6.94 -4.85
CA ILE A 98 -11.59 -7.05 -5.09
C ILE A 98 -11.85 -6.71 -6.54
N LYS A 99 -12.64 -7.56 -7.21
CA LYS A 99 -13.18 -7.31 -8.53
C LYS A 99 -14.60 -6.77 -8.40
N THR A 100 -14.86 -5.64 -9.05
CA THR A 100 -16.19 -5.07 -9.22
C THR A 100 -16.70 -5.35 -10.65
N GLN A 101 -17.86 -4.79 -11.02
CA GLN A 101 -18.35 -4.90 -12.41
C GLN A 101 -17.44 -4.18 -13.42
N THR A 102 -16.72 -3.16 -12.99
CA THR A 102 -15.96 -2.26 -13.88
C THR A 102 -14.47 -2.21 -13.58
N HIS A 103 -14.03 -2.57 -12.38
CA HIS A 103 -12.64 -2.40 -11.95
C HIS A 103 -12.09 -3.64 -11.25
N ASP A 104 -10.81 -3.91 -11.47
CA ASP A 104 -9.97 -4.69 -10.58
C ASP A 104 -9.27 -3.72 -9.61
N LEU A 105 -9.45 -3.92 -8.32
CA LEU A 105 -8.97 -3.03 -7.26
C LEU A 105 -8.02 -3.75 -6.34
N TYR A 106 -6.88 -3.11 -6.05
CA TYR A 106 -5.87 -3.64 -5.12
C TYR A 106 -5.56 -2.60 -4.05
N PHE A 107 -5.47 -3.03 -2.81
CA PHE A 107 -5.37 -2.10 -1.67
C PHE A 107 -4.37 -2.57 -0.62
N ALA A 108 -3.54 -1.64 -0.16
CA ALA A 108 -2.65 -1.81 0.99
C ALA A 108 -2.82 -0.65 1.98
N HIS A 109 -2.69 -0.94 3.26
CA HIS A 109 -2.85 0.03 4.35
C HIS A 109 -1.82 -0.22 5.46
N ASN A 110 -1.22 0.86 5.96
CA ASN A 110 -0.40 0.87 7.15
C ASN A 110 -1.08 1.71 8.24
N GLY A 111 -1.54 1.05 9.29
CA GLY A 111 -2.22 1.64 10.42
C GLY A 111 -3.15 0.68 11.13
N SER A 112 -3.88 1.20 12.10
CA SER A 112 -4.95 0.49 12.80
C SER A 112 -6.18 1.39 12.91
N ILE A 113 -7.36 0.82 12.68
CA ILE A 113 -8.63 1.54 12.71
C ILE A 113 -9.55 0.88 13.73
N ASN A 114 -10.16 1.67 14.60
CA ASN A 114 -11.15 1.17 15.53
C ASN A 114 -12.36 0.62 14.76
N ARG A 115 -12.68 -0.65 14.97
CA ARG A 115 -13.73 -1.35 14.23
C ARG A 115 -15.12 -0.71 14.34
N LYS A 116 -15.37 0.06 15.40
CA LYS A 116 -16.64 0.79 15.59
C LYS A 116 -16.91 1.84 14.51
N ALA A 117 -15.87 2.23 13.73
CA ALA A 117 -16.00 3.17 12.65
C ALA A 117 -16.65 2.59 11.39
N PHE A 118 -16.69 1.27 11.24
CA PHE A 118 -17.18 0.59 10.05
C PHE A 118 -18.67 0.29 10.12
N GLN A 119 -19.33 0.22 8.97
CA GLN A 119 -20.75 -0.15 8.86
C GLN A 119 -21.01 -1.57 9.40
N ASN A 120 -20.08 -2.50 9.15
CA ASN A 120 -20.15 -3.86 9.70
C ASN A 120 -18.92 -4.18 10.57
N PRO A 121 -18.87 -3.75 11.84
CA PRO A 121 -17.72 -3.95 12.72
C PRO A 121 -17.47 -5.42 13.07
N SER A 122 -18.44 -6.31 12.92
CA SER A 122 -18.34 -7.74 13.22
C SER A 122 -17.87 -8.58 12.04
N TYR A 123 -17.72 -8.02 10.86
CA TYR A 123 -17.26 -8.75 9.68
C TYR A 123 -15.89 -9.42 9.95
N PRO A 124 -15.73 -10.74 9.68
CA PRO A 124 -14.56 -11.53 10.10
C PRO A 124 -13.33 -11.28 9.21
N SER A 125 -12.79 -10.06 9.25
CA SER A 125 -11.57 -9.67 8.53
C SER A 125 -10.77 -8.62 9.30
N THR A 126 -9.65 -8.13 8.75
CA THR A 126 -8.86 -7.04 9.31
C THR A 126 -9.57 -5.70 9.14
N ASP A 127 -9.21 -4.72 9.95
CA ASP A 127 -9.65 -3.33 9.80
C ASP A 127 -9.23 -2.74 8.44
N SER A 128 -8.05 -3.08 7.95
CA SER A 128 -7.58 -2.69 6.61
C SER A 128 -8.48 -3.23 5.48
N TYR A 129 -8.98 -4.47 5.62
CA TYR A 129 -9.92 -5.02 4.64
C TYR A 129 -11.29 -4.36 4.74
N LEU A 130 -11.76 -4.02 5.94
CA LEU A 130 -12.99 -3.25 6.12
C LEU A 130 -12.88 -1.86 5.53
N PHE A 131 -11.74 -1.18 5.70
CA PHE A 131 -11.47 0.09 5.05
C PHE A 131 -11.60 -0.03 3.53
N PHE A 132 -11.02 -1.08 2.94
CA PHE A 132 -11.14 -1.33 1.51
C PHE A 132 -12.61 -1.57 1.08
N LEU A 133 -13.37 -2.36 1.84
CA LEU A 133 -14.80 -2.59 1.56
C LEU A 133 -15.62 -1.29 1.59
N GLU A 134 -15.36 -0.38 2.54
CA GLU A 134 -16.07 0.91 2.60
C GLU A 134 -15.81 1.75 1.33
N ILE A 135 -14.59 1.70 0.76
CA ILE A 135 -14.29 2.38 -0.50
C ILE A 135 -15.08 1.73 -1.64
N VAL A 136 -15.03 0.40 -1.76
CA VAL A 136 -15.71 -0.37 -2.82
C VAL A 136 -17.22 -0.11 -2.80
N ASN A 137 -17.85 -0.09 -1.62
CA ASN A 137 -19.28 0.13 -1.46
C ASN A 137 -19.76 1.53 -1.93
N LYS A 138 -18.84 2.46 -2.11
CA LYS A 138 -19.17 3.82 -2.61
C LYS A 138 -19.02 3.97 -4.12
N LEU A 139 -18.35 3.03 -4.80
CA LEU A 139 -18.05 3.15 -6.23
C LEU A 139 -19.28 3.13 -7.15
N ASP A 140 -20.37 2.53 -6.72
CA ASP A 140 -21.62 2.55 -7.48
C ASP A 140 -22.23 3.95 -7.64
N LYS A 141 -21.79 4.92 -6.82
CA LYS A 141 -22.37 6.27 -6.71
C LYS A 141 -21.42 7.39 -7.07
N GLN A 142 -20.13 7.12 -7.14
CA GLN A 142 -19.11 8.15 -7.35
C GLN A 142 -17.80 7.58 -7.88
N ASP A 143 -16.94 8.44 -8.43
CA ASP A 143 -15.61 8.05 -8.87
C ASP A 143 -14.72 7.59 -7.70
N ILE A 144 -13.69 6.83 -8.04
CA ILE A 144 -12.80 6.17 -7.07
C ILE A 144 -12.07 7.16 -6.14
N ARG A 145 -11.67 8.34 -6.63
CA ARG A 145 -10.96 9.34 -5.82
C ARG A 145 -11.88 9.97 -4.78
N ASN A 146 -13.12 10.27 -5.17
CA ASN A 146 -14.13 10.82 -4.27
C ASN A 146 -14.58 9.77 -3.25
N ALA A 147 -14.83 8.51 -3.68
CA ALA A 147 -15.13 7.40 -2.78
C ALA A 147 -14.03 7.23 -1.72
N TYR A 148 -12.77 7.24 -2.14
CA TYR A 148 -11.63 7.12 -1.24
C TYR A 148 -11.55 8.28 -0.24
N ARG A 149 -11.68 9.52 -0.72
CA ARG A 149 -11.66 10.73 0.13
C ARG A 149 -12.76 10.73 1.18
N ASP A 150 -13.97 10.35 0.81
CA ASP A 150 -15.11 10.31 1.72
C ASP A 150 -14.89 9.29 2.84
N VAL A 151 -14.36 8.11 2.51
CA VAL A 151 -14.06 7.09 3.51
C VAL A 151 -12.93 7.55 4.44
N LEU A 152 -11.87 8.14 3.90
CA LEU A 152 -10.80 8.73 4.72
C LEU A 152 -11.35 9.74 5.73
N ASN A 153 -12.22 10.65 5.29
CA ASN A 153 -12.80 11.67 6.17
C ASN A 153 -13.61 11.08 7.33
N VAL A 154 -14.32 9.97 7.11
CA VAL A 154 -15.07 9.26 8.16
C VAL A 154 -14.12 8.54 9.14
N LEU A 155 -13.01 7.98 8.65
CA LEU A 155 -12.15 7.12 9.46
C LEU A 155 -11.05 7.86 10.25
N LYS A 156 -10.76 9.12 9.93
CA LYS A 156 -9.65 9.92 10.53
C LYS A 156 -9.62 9.87 12.06
N ASP A 157 -10.75 10.06 12.71
CA ASP A 157 -10.83 10.14 14.18
C ASP A 157 -10.69 8.77 14.85
N TYR A 158 -10.84 7.71 14.09
CA TYR A 158 -10.81 6.32 14.57
C TYR A 158 -9.50 5.61 14.27
N ALA A 159 -8.61 6.21 13.49
CA ALA A 159 -7.39 5.58 13.02
C ALA A 159 -6.14 6.06 13.78
N THR A 160 -5.12 5.19 13.82
CA THR A 160 -3.75 5.60 14.12
C THR A 160 -3.11 6.22 12.89
N SER A 161 -3.30 5.59 11.73
CA SER A 161 -2.90 6.07 10.42
C SER A 161 -3.88 5.52 9.37
N LEU A 162 -4.00 6.24 8.26
CA LEU A 162 -4.72 5.85 7.04
C LEU A 162 -3.78 5.88 5.81
N ASN A 163 -2.45 5.81 6.06
CA ASN A 163 -1.48 5.64 4.99
C ASN A 163 -1.82 4.40 4.17
N SER A 164 -2.22 4.60 2.95
CA SER A 164 -2.74 3.51 2.12
C SER A 164 -2.53 3.79 0.64
N ALA A 165 -2.44 2.72 -0.14
CA ALA A 165 -2.35 2.78 -1.58
C ALA A 165 -3.47 1.95 -2.21
N LEU A 166 -4.12 2.50 -3.23
CA LEU A 166 -5.17 1.90 -4.01
C LEU A 166 -4.76 1.89 -5.48
N LEU A 167 -4.54 0.72 -6.05
CA LEU A 167 -4.37 0.53 -7.49
C LEU A 167 -5.71 0.09 -8.07
N SER A 168 -6.18 0.83 -9.05
CA SER A 168 -7.38 0.54 -9.83
C SER A 168 -6.99 0.25 -11.27
N TYR A 169 -7.59 -0.76 -11.87
CA TYR A 169 -7.49 -1.06 -13.28
C TYR A 169 -8.87 -1.29 -13.89
N ASN A 170 -9.12 -0.72 -15.06
CA ASN A 170 -10.21 -1.11 -15.95
C ASN A 170 -9.75 -1.04 -17.41
N ASP A 171 -10.47 -1.78 -18.29
CA ASP A 171 -10.08 -1.93 -19.70
C ASP A 171 -10.23 -0.64 -20.53
N TYR A 172 -10.97 0.35 -20.03
CA TYR A 172 -11.27 1.61 -20.75
C TYR A 172 -10.35 2.77 -20.31
N GLU A 173 -10.12 2.90 -19.00
CA GLU A 173 -9.35 4.01 -18.43
C GLU A 173 -7.90 3.63 -18.15
N GLY A 174 -7.59 2.33 -18.18
CA GLY A 174 -6.29 1.79 -17.80
C GLY A 174 -6.11 1.69 -16.29
N ASP A 175 -4.89 1.95 -15.82
CA ASP A 175 -4.50 1.86 -14.41
C ASP A 175 -4.31 3.23 -13.77
N LYS A 176 -4.67 3.31 -12.49
CA LYS A 176 -4.51 4.50 -11.65
C LYS A 176 -4.06 4.09 -10.25
N VAL A 177 -3.05 4.76 -9.70
CA VAL A 177 -2.60 4.57 -8.33
C VAL A 177 -2.92 5.79 -7.50
N LEU A 178 -3.70 5.61 -6.44
CA LEU A 178 -4.00 6.64 -5.45
C LEU A 178 -3.29 6.30 -4.14
N VAL A 179 -2.60 7.27 -3.55
CA VAL A 179 -1.92 7.13 -2.26
C VAL A 179 -2.46 8.15 -1.28
N ALA A 180 -3.00 7.70 -0.17
CA ALA A 180 -3.43 8.55 0.92
C ALA A 180 -2.32 8.70 1.96
N TYR A 181 -2.05 9.94 2.38
CA TYR A 181 -1.11 10.26 3.45
C TYR A 181 -1.85 10.92 4.60
N TYR A 182 -2.08 10.15 5.66
CA TYR A 182 -2.68 10.62 6.90
C TYR A 182 -2.32 9.73 8.09
N TYR A 183 -1.96 10.33 9.20
CA TYR A 183 -1.88 9.70 10.51
C TYR A 183 -2.40 10.65 11.59
N ASN A 184 -2.87 10.10 12.70
CA ASN A 184 -3.38 10.92 13.80
C ASN A 184 -2.22 11.49 14.61
N ARG A 185 -1.81 12.72 14.28
CA ARG A 185 -0.66 13.42 14.90
C ARG A 185 -0.74 13.47 16.43
N ALA A 186 -1.94 13.66 16.98
CA ALA A 186 -2.11 13.75 18.43
C ALA A 186 -1.83 12.42 19.13
N ARG A 187 -2.27 11.31 18.53
CA ARG A 187 -2.08 9.95 19.08
C ARG A 187 -0.71 9.37 18.77
N MET A 188 -0.11 9.74 17.65
CA MET A 188 1.11 9.12 17.10
C MET A 188 2.35 10.00 17.25
N ARG A 189 2.33 10.98 18.15
CA ARG A 189 3.43 11.93 18.34
C ARG A 189 4.80 11.28 18.53
N GLU A 190 4.87 10.18 19.30
CA GLU A 190 6.11 9.45 19.54
C GLU A 190 6.57 8.57 18.37
N MET A 191 5.67 8.31 17.40
CA MET A 191 5.91 7.50 16.21
C MET A 191 5.72 8.28 14.92
N GLU A 192 5.79 9.60 14.98
CA GLU A 192 5.50 10.48 13.84
C GLU A 192 6.37 10.12 12.63
N GLU A 193 7.69 9.97 12.84
CA GLU A 193 8.62 9.61 11.76
C GLU A 193 8.25 8.28 11.08
N TYR A 194 7.76 7.28 11.81
CA TYR A 194 7.35 6.00 11.25
C TYR A 194 6.22 6.13 10.21
N TYR A 195 5.31 7.11 10.39
CA TYR A 195 4.15 7.28 9.51
C TYR A 195 4.39 8.24 8.36
N LYS A 196 5.51 8.95 8.29
CA LYS A 196 5.80 9.86 7.19
C LYS A 196 5.95 9.12 5.86
N LEU A 197 5.43 9.74 4.80
CA LEU A 197 5.58 9.27 3.42
C LEU A 197 6.41 10.28 2.63
N TYR A 198 7.23 9.74 1.74
CA TYR A 198 8.17 10.48 0.91
C TYR A 198 8.00 10.10 -0.55
N GLN A 199 8.32 11.04 -1.44
CA GLN A 199 8.36 10.82 -2.87
C GLN A 199 9.78 11.04 -3.40
N TYR A 200 10.22 10.13 -4.26
CA TYR A 200 11.41 10.29 -5.07
C TYR A 200 11.13 9.72 -6.45
N GLU A 201 11.37 10.52 -7.50
CA GLU A 201 10.92 10.19 -8.87
C GLU A 201 9.40 9.87 -8.89
N ASN A 202 9.02 8.73 -9.48
CA ASN A 202 7.64 8.25 -9.53
C ASN A 202 7.33 7.19 -8.44
N TYR A 203 8.04 7.23 -7.32
CA TYR A 203 7.82 6.32 -6.19
C TYR A 203 7.37 7.09 -4.96
N ILE A 204 6.39 6.54 -4.26
CA ILE A 204 5.99 6.96 -2.91
C ILE A 204 6.30 5.81 -1.96
N PHE A 205 6.96 6.10 -0.85
CA PHE A 205 7.41 5.11 0.11
C PHE A 205 7.48 5.66 1.54
N SER A 206 7.66 4.75 2.50
CA SER A 206 7.77 5.08 3.93
C SER A 206 9.08 5.80 4.27
N SER A 207 9.07 6.47 5.41
CA SER A 207 10.26 7.12 5.99
C SER A 207 11.46 6.19 6.14
N THR A 208 11.23 4.92 6.49
CA THR A 208 12.32 3.95 6.64
C THR A 208 12.97 3.61 5.30
N VAL A 209 12.17 3.51 4.22
CA VAL A 209 12.73 3.38 2.86
C VAL A 209 13.54 4.62 2.49
N ASN A 210 13.04 5.82 2.81
CA ASN A 210 13.78 7.06 2.58
C ASN A 210 15.10 7.12 3.37
N TYR A 211 15.12 6.60 4.60
CA TYR A 211 16.34 6.49 5.40
C TYR A 211 17.40 5.65 4.68
N TYR A 212 17.07 4.44 4.22
CA TYR A 212 17.98 3.57 3.49
C TYR A 212 18.35 4.06 2.09
N LEU A 213 17.50 4.89 1.49
CA LEU A 213 17.76 5.59 0.22
C LEU A 213 18.68 6.82 0.39
N GLY A 214 19.22 7.05 1.58
CA GLY A 214 20.06 8.21 1.88
C GLY A 214 19.29 9.52 1.97
N LYS A 215 18.00 9.47 2.30
CA LYS A 215 17.10 10.63 2.45
C LYS A 215 16.94 11.46 1.16
N LYS A 216 16.88 10.78 0.01
CA LYS A 216 16.72 11.42 -1.31
C LYS A 216 15.29 11.87 -1.59
N GLY A 217 14.29 11.31 -0.87
CA GLY A 217 12.88 11.64 -1.07
C GLY A 217 12.48 12.95 -0.39
N GLU A 218 11.50 13.62 -0.96
CA GLU A 218 10.82 14.78 -0.38
C GLU A 218 9.57 14.31 0.37
N GLU A 219 9.32 14.86 1.57
CA GLU A 219 8.13 14.54 2.35
C GLU A 219 6.88 15.03 1.61
N LEU A 220 5.88 14.16 1.52
CA LEU A 220 4.60 14.49 0.91
C LEU A 220 3.81 15.51 1.75
N GLU A 221 2.93 16.27 1.09
CA GLU A 221 1.98 17.14 1.78
C GLU A 221 1.00 16.29 2.60
N PHE A 222 0.95 16.58 3.89
CA PHE A 222 0.13 15.86 4.84
C PHE A 222 -1.38 16.02 4.57
N ASN A 223 -2.14 14.96 4.86
CA ASN A 223 -3.60 14.91 4.73
C ASN A 223 -4.10 15.07 3.27
N THR A 224 -3.35 14.50 2.33
CA THR A 224 -3.60 14.59 0.88
C THR A 224 -3.75 13.19 0.26
N ILE A 225 -4.48 13.11 -0.84
CA ILE A 225 -4.50 11.94 -1.74
C ILE A 225 -3.72 12.30 -2.99
N TYR A 226 -2.65 11.57 -3.22
CA TYR A 226 -1.82 11.66 -4.40
C TYR A 226 -2.30 10.70 -5.48
N GLU A 227 -2.21 11.13 -6.73
CA GLU A 227 -2.39 10.28 -7.90
C GLU A 227 -1.06 10.16 -8.63
N ILE A 228 -0.59 8.93 -8.83
CA ILE A 228 0.63 8.62 -9.57
C ILE A 228 0.21 8.17 -10.97
N ASN A 229 0.68 8.90 -11.99
CA ASN A 229 0.43 8.63 -13.40
C ASN A 229 1.63 7.98 -14.08
#